data_b6c0f7e26483e6effe96e2374e3cdd64
#
_entry.id   b6c0f7e26483e6effe96e2374e3cdd64
#
_cell.length_a   1.000
_cell.length_b   1.000
_cell.length_c   1.000
_cell.angle_alpha   90.00
_cell.angle_beta   90.00
_cell.angle_gamma   90.00
#
_symmetry.space_group_name_H-M   'P 1'
#
loop_
_entity.id
_entity.type
_entity.pdbx_description
1 polymer ?
#
loop_
_entity_poly.entity_id
_entity_poly.type
_entity_poly.pdbx_seq_one_letter_code
_entity_poly.pdbx_strand_id
1 'polypeptide(L)'
;TTTIEGVMYLYNNPNSYRDVAQYQNPNSAVERSEFERKFERETSNTVLPTKPTKYEGQRIVGIKNITDNAGATTLTYIMKNELSNYKDVVALEVNKKDFLFLRDTELVSVESKNLYDTISKYASKDIILIDLNSFSDYTICTDVLYLIEPTSIKLNKMIMLDRRIFDKLQGKKIILNKSMLERKDISSFELESTASVYYNIPNLDEKKDNQEYLLPLFEKMGLLDGYGTDSSNDKFL
;
A
#
# COMPACT_ATOMS: atom_id res chain seq x y z
N THR A 1 -3.50 28.63 3.05
CA THR A 1 -3.58 27.22 3.54
C THR A 1 -3.44 26.30 2.37
N THR A 2 -2.49 25.38 2.40
CA THR A 2 -2.39 24.33 1.39
C THR A 2 -3.59 23.39 1.51
N THR A 3 -3.91 22.67 0.46
CA THR A 3 -5.05 21.77 0.44
C THR A 3 -4.93 20.67 1.51
N ILE A 4 -3.70 20.22 1.79
CA ILE A 4 -3.41 19.21 2.82
C ILE A 4 -3.64 19.76 4.22
N GLU A 5 -3.14 20.97 4.52
CA GLU A 5 -3.36 21.63 5.80
C GLU A 5 -4.86 21.78 6.09
N GLY A 6 -5.67 22.15 5.07
CA GLY A 6 -7.12 22.24 5.22
C GLY A 6 -7.78 20.90 5.57
N VAL A 7 -7.36 19.83 4.92
CA VAL A 7 -7.88 18.47 5.20
C VAL A 7 -7.50 18.02 6.60
N MET A 8 -6.24 18.24 6.99
CA MET A 8 -5.74 17.84 8.30
C MET A 8 -6.31 18.69 9.43
N TYR A 9 -6.58 19.99 9.17
CA TYR A 9 -7.32 20.82 10.12
C TYR A 9 -8.68 20.23 10.45
N LEU A 10 -9.41 19.76 9.45
CA LEU A 10 -10.70 19.10 9.65
C LEU A 10 -10.55 17.79 10.43
N TYR A 11 -9.52 17.01 10.19
CA TYR A 11 -9.23 15.79 10.96
C TYR A 11 -9.05 16.10 12.45
N ASN A 12 -8.25 17.12 12.78
CA ASN A 12 -7.95 17.51 14.15
C ASN A 12 -9.07 18.31 14.84
N ASN A 13 -10.03 18.83 14.06
CA ASN A 13 -11.16 19.65 14.56
C ASN A 13 -12.51 19.05 14.14
N PRO A 14 -12.91 17.88 14.67
CA PRO A 14 -14.10 17.15 14.23
C PRO A 14 -15.41 17.91 14.43
N ASN A 15 -15.45 18.91 15.31
CA ASN A 15 -16.64 19.73 15.54
C ASN A 15 -16.89 20.74 14.41
N SER A 16 -15.88 21.10 13.62
CA SER A 16 -16.06 21.99 12.46
C SER A 16 -16.80 21.31 11.30
N TYR A 17 -16.96 19.97 11.35
CA TYR A 17 -17.79 19.22 10.39
C TYR A 17 -19.31 19.37 10.63
N ARG A 18 -19.75 19.84 11.78
CA ARG A 18 -21.20 19.94 12.08
C ARG A 18 -21.91 20.92 11.13
N ASP A 19 -21.22 21.95 10.69
CA ASP A 19 -21.79 22.95 9.78
C ASP A 19 -21.83 22.44 8.33
N VAL A 20 -20.98 21.49 7.96
CA VAL A 20 -20.95 20.86 6.64
C VAL A 20 -21.91 19.67 6.56
N ALA A 21 -22.33 19.11 7.70
CA ALA A 21 -23.25 17.98 7.77
C ALA A 21 -24.67 18.25 7.24
N GLN A 22 -25.02 19.51 7.02
CA GLN A 22 -26.30 19.87 6.37
C GLN A 22 -26.37 19.50 4.88
N TYR A 23 -25.22 19.13 4.26
CA TYR A 23 -25.13 18.63 2.88
C TYR A 23 -24.91 17.12 2.81
N GLN A 24 -25.30 16.35 3.85
CA GLN A 24 -25.17 14.89 3.81
C GLN A 24 -26.10 14.30 2.76
N ASN A 25 -25.50 13.77 1.71
CA ASN A 25 -26.18 12.90 0.76
C ASN A 25 -26.72 11.66 1.53
N PRO A 26 -28.02 11.35 1.50
CA PRO A 26 -28.61 10.21 2.21
C PRO A 26 -27.97 8.86 1.85
N ASN A 27 -27.28 8.78 0.70
CA ASN A 27 -26.55 7.58 0.30
C ASN A 27 -25.23 7.34 1.06
N SER A 28 -24.70 8.36 1.78
CA SER A 28 -23.45 8.20 2.55
C SER A 28 -23.59 7.25 3.75
N ALA A 29 -24.77 7.14 4.32
CA ALA A 29 -25.06 6.21 5.42
C ALA A 29 -25.12 4.75 4.93
N VAL A 30 -25.61 4.52 3.71
CA VAL A 30 -25.68 3.20 3.07
C VAL A 30 -24.28 2.72 2.70
N GLU A 31 -23.46 3.57 2.08
CA GLU A 31 -22.06 3.26 1.75
C GLU A 31 -21.22 2.95 3.00
N ARG A 32 -21.45 3.68 4.11
CA ARG A 32 -20.78 3.45 5.38
C ARG A 32 -21.14 2.11 5.99
N SER A 33 -22.44 1.75 5.98
CA SER A 33 -22.92 0.47 6.51
C SER A 33 -22.45 -0.72 5.65
N GLU A 34 -22.31 -0.53 4.35
CA GLU A 34 -21.77 -1.57 3.45
C GLU A 34 -20.27 -1.77 3.63
N PHE A 35 -19.51 -0.69 3.84
CA PHE A 35 -18.07 -0.77 4.09
C PHE A 35 -17.79 -1.44 5.44
N GLU A 36 -18.49 -1.06 6.52
CA GLU A 36 -18.36 -1.68 7.85
C GLU A 36 -18.80 -3.16 7.83
N ARG A 37 -19.92 -3.48 7.18
CA ARG A 37 -20.39 -4.87 7.02
C ARG A 37 -19.46 -5.72 6.16
N LYS A 38 -18.82 -5.14 5.14
CA LYS A 38 -17.84 -5.82 4.30
C LYS A 38 -16.58 -6.13 5.09
N PHE A 39 -16.14 -5.19 5.93
CA PHE A 39 -15.00 -5.36 6.82
C PHE A 39 -15.27 -6.41 7.93
N GLU A 40 -16.48 -6.46 8.48
CA GLU A 40 -16.86 -7.43 9.53
C GLU A 40 -17.17 -8.83 8.98
N ARG A 41 -17.76 -8.95 7.76
CA ARG A 41 -18.07 -10.25 7.15
C ARG A 41 -16.83 -11.03 6.73
N GLU A 42 -15.75 -10.37 6.38
CA GLU A 42 -14.49 -11.02 5.98
C GLU A 42 -13.74 -11.63 7.19
N THR A 43 -14.09 -11.25 8.43
CA THR A 43 -13.45 -11.76 9.65
C THR A 43 -14.10 -12.99 10.27
N SER A 44 -15.28 -13.43 9.81
CA SER A 44 -16.09 -14.38 10.59
C SER A 44 -16.27 -15.82 10.07
N ASN A 45 -15.82 -16.16 8.85
CA ASN A 45 -15.98 -17.54 8.34
C ASN A 45 -14.87 -17.96 7.38
N THR A 46 -13.71 -18.33 7.91
CA THR A 46 -12.78 -19.17 7.11
C THR A 46 -12.09 -20.15 8.04
N VAL A 47 -12.27 -21.45 7.77
CA VAL A 47 -11.32 -22.48 8.21
C VAL A 47 -9.97 -22.05 7.65
N LEU A 48 -9.09 -21.56 8.52
CA LEU A 48 -7.78 -21.05 8.13
C LEU A 48 -7.00 -22.22 7.53
N PRO A 49 -6.58 -22.14 6.26
CA PRO A 49 -5.58 -23.07 5.75
C PRO A 49 -4.33 -22.99 6.64
N THR A 50 -3.66 -24.09 6.81
CA THR A 50 -2.41 -24.15 7.58
C THR A 50 -1.44 -23.12 7.03
N LYS A 51 -0.98 -22.19 7.88
CA LYS A 51 -0.04 -21.13 7.47
C LYS A 51 1.18 -21.79 6.82
N PRO A 52 1.59 -21.34 5.62
CA PRO A 52 2.80 -21.85 5.00
C PRO A 52 3.99 -21.56 5.90
N THR A 53 4.90 -22.49 5.95
CA THR A 53 6.17 -22.31 6.63
C THR A 53 6.96 -21.24 5.89
N LYS A 54 7.31 -20.14 6.55
CA LYS A 54 8.24 -19.17 5.98
C LYS A 54 9.59 -19.84 5.76
N TYR A 55 10.08 -19.79 4.53
CA TYR A 55 11.44 -20.23 4.26
C TYR A 55 12.42 -19.17 4.73
N GLU A 56 13.52 -19.60 5.29
CA GLU A 56 14.56 -18.71 5.80
C GLU A 56 15.13 -17.87 4.64
N GLY A 57 15.09 -16.55 4.77
CA GLY A 57 15.54 -15.60 3.74
C GLY A 57 14.45 -15.12 2.75
N GLN A 58 13.30 -15.79 2.64
CA GLN A 58 12.23 -15.33 1.74
C GLN A 58 11.51 -14.09 2.28
N ARG A 59 11.31 -13.09 1.42
CA ARG A 59 10.58 -11.86 1.74
C ARG A 59 9.20 -11.85 1.07
N ILE A 60 8.16 -11.61 1.84
CA ILE A 60 6.79 -11.50 1.36
C ILE A 60 6.29 -10.09 1.66
N VAL A 61 6.11 -9.28 0.60
CA VAL A 61 5.73 -7.87 0.73
C VAL A 61 4.31 -7.68 0.25
N GLY A 62 3.42 -7.32 1.17
CA GLY A 62 2.05 -6.95 0.85
C GLY A 62 1.94 -5.47 0.45
N ILE A 63 1.15 -5.17 -0.57
CA ILE A 63 0.84 -3.81 -1.01
C ILE A 63 -0.66 -3.58 -0.87
N LYS A 64 -1.06 -2.56 -0.09
CA LYS A 64 -2.45 -2.28 0.27
C LYS A 64 -2.83 -0.85 -0.03
N ASN A 65 -3.90 -0.64 -0.79
CA ASN A 65 -4.50 0.69 -0.94
C ASN A 65 -5.23 1.10 0.35
N ILE A 66 -4.92 2.30 0.86
CA ILE A 66 -5.66 2.95 1.93
C ILE A 66 -6.64 3.96 1.34
N THR A 67 -6.18 4.79 0.40
CA THR A 67 -7.10 5.58 -0.42
C THR A 67 -7.53 4.79 -1.65
N ASP A 68 -8.73 5.05 -2.15
CA ASP A 68 -9.24 4.37 -3.35
C ASP A 68 -8.28 4.52 -4.52
N ASN A 69 -8.02 3.41 -5.20
CA ASN A 69 -7.17 3.39 -6.41
C ASN A 69 -5.81 4.09 -6.22
N ALA A 70 -5.20 3.94 -5.02
CA ALA A 70 -3.87 4.49 -4.76
C ALA A 70 -2.76 3.85 -5.61
N GLY A 71 -3.07 2.82 -6.40
CA GLY A 71 -2.18 2.25 -7.40
C GLY A 71 -1.44 0.98 -6.95
N ALA A 72 -2.00 0.18 -6.02
CA ALA A 72 -1.34 -1.04 -5.54
C ALA A 72 -0.98 -1.99 -6.68
N THR A 73 -1.90 -2.27 -7.61
CA THR A 73 -1.65 -3.19 -8.74
C THR A 73 -0.51 -2.69 -9.63
N THR A 74 -0.56 -1.42 -10.02
CA THR A 74 0.49 -0.79 -10.84
C THR A 74 1.84 -0.78 -10.13
N LEU A 75 1.86 -0.39 -8.85
CA LEU A 75 3.10 -0.38 -8.07
C LEU A 75 3.67 -1.80 -7.91
N THR A 76 2.82 -2.80 -7.64
CA THR A 76 3.25 -4.20 -7.55
C THR A 76 3.90 -4.67 -8.85
N TYR A 77 3.30 -4.34 -9.99
CA TYR A 77 3.84 -4.65 -11.31
C TYR A 77 5.19 -3.98 -11.56
N ILE A 78 5.30 -2.67 -11.31
CA ILE A 78 6.54 -1.93 -11.52
C ILE A 78 7.63 -2.43 -10.56
N MET A 79 7.32 -2.62 -9.28
CA MET A 79 8.28 -3.17 -8.30
C MET A 79 8.77 -4.55 -8.72
N LYS A 80 7.89 -5.42 -9.23
CA LYS A 80 8.28 -6.75 -9.74
C LYS A 80 9.29 -6.61 -10.87
N ASN A 81 9.02 -5.77 -11.84
CA ASN A 81 9.90 -5.60 -12.98
C ASN A 81 11.28 -5.06 -12.57
N GLU A 82 11.33 -4.04 -11.71
CA GLU A 82 12.59 -3.46 -11.25
C GLU A 82 13.39 -4.44 -10.37
N LEU A 83 12.74 -5.14 -9.44
CA LEU A 83 13.39 -6.12 -8.56
C LEU A 83 13.89 -7.34 -9.33
N SER A 84 13.23 -7.73 -10.42
CA SER A 84 13.65 -8.89 -11.25
C SER A 84 15.03 -8.72 -11.89
N ASN A 85 15.58 -7.50 -11.92
CA ASN A 85 16.96 -7.26 -12.33
C ASN A 85 17.99 -7.74 -11.27
N TYR A 86 17.56 -7.98 -10.05
CA TYR A 86 18.45 -8.26 -8.90
C TYR A 86 18.12 -9.56 -8.18
N LYS A 87 16.85 -9.96 -8.16
CA LYS A 87 16.32 -11.08 -7.34
C LYS A 87 15.32 -11.91 -8.15
N ASP A 88 15.09 -13.12 -7.70
CA ASP A 88 14.04 -13.97 -8.26
C ASP A 88 12.69 -13.59 -7.61
N VAL A 89 11.80 -12.97 -8.39
CA VAL A 89 10.59 -12.31 -7.91
C VAL A 89 9.35 -12.85 -8.58
N VAL A 90 8.28 -13.03 -7.82
CA VAL A 90 6.92 -13.27 -8.33
C VAL A 90 5.97 -12.23 -7.74
N ALA A 91 4.98 -11.82 -8.51
CA ALA A 91 3.93 -10.94 -8.01
C ALA A 91 2.56 -11.62 -8.10
N LEU A 92 1.80 -11.52 -7.02
CA LEU A 92 0.45 -12.06 -6.88
C LEU A 92 -0.54 -10.90 -6.76
N GLU A 93 -1.71 -11.03 -7.37
CA GLU A 93 -2.85 -10.15 -7.07
C GLU A 93 -4.00 -10.96 -6.49
N VAL A 94 -4.61 -10.48 -5.41
CA VAL A 94 -5.65 -11.22 -4.70
C VAL A 94 -7.04 -10.74 -5.14
N ASN A 95 -7.90 -11.70 -5.55
CA ASN A 95 -9.28 -11.46 -5.98
C ASN A 95 -9.42 -10.42 -7.11
N LYS A 96 -8.41 -10.34 -7.97
CA LYS A 96 -8.38 -9.53 -9.18
C LYS A 96 -7.93 -10.37 -10.37
N LYS A 97 -8.03 -9.78 -11.57
CA LYS A 97 -7.64 -10.43 -12.83
C LYS A 97 -6.89 -9.46 -13.76
N ASP A 98 -6.30 -8.40 -13.19
CA ASP A 98 -5.59 -7.37 -13.97
C ASP A 98 -4.29 -7.92 -14.55
N PHE A 99 -3.60 -8.81 -13.80
CA PHE A 99 -2.35 -9.44 -14.24
C PHE A 99 -2.54 -10.42 -15.42
N LEU A 100 -3.74 -10.94 -15.64
CA LEU A 100 -4.02 -11.80 -16.78
C LEU A 100 -3.85 -11.07 -18.14
N PHE A 101 -3.95 -9.74 -18.16
CA PHE A 101 -3.76 -8.95 -19.37
C PHE A 101 -2.29 -8.63 -19.65
N LEU A 102 -1.40 -8.96 -18.71
CA LEU A 102 0.04 -8.79 -18.85
C LEU A 102 0.67 -10.13 -19.23
N ARG A 103 1.49 -10.16 -20.28
CA ARG A 103 2.09 -11.40 -20.80
C ARG A 103 3.36 -11.77 -20.02
N ASP A 104 3.22 -12.02 -18.72
CA ASP A 104 4.30 -12.37 -17.83
C ASP A 104 3.85 -13.55 -16.93
N THR A 105 4.58 -14.64 -16.96
CA THR A 105 4.27 -15.88 -16.20
C THR A 105 4.52 -15.73 -14.70
N GLU A 106 5.25 -14.70 -14.28
CA GLU A 106 5.52 -14.39 -12.87
C GLU A 106 4.55 -13.36 -12.30
N LEU A 107 3.51 -13.00 -13.06
CA LEU A 107 2.36 -12.22 -12.62
C LEU A 107 1.14 -13.15 -12.50
N VAL A 108 0.68 -13.38 -11.29
CA VAL A 108 -0.30 -14.42 -11.00
C VAL A 108 -1.54 -13.85 -10.31
N SER A 109 -2.71 -14.11 -10.89
CA SER A 109 -4.00 -13.78 -10.27
C SER A 109 -4.45 -14.94 -9.39
N VAL A 110 -4.79 -14.70 -8.15
CA VAL A 110 -5.15 -15.71 -7.15
C VAL A 110 -6.42 -15.36 -6.39
N GLU A 111 -7.27 -16.33 -6.13
CA GLU A 111 -8.37 -16.15 -5.19
C GLU A 111 -7.85 -16.26 -3.75
N SER A 112 -8.41 -15.47 -2.83
CA SER A 112 -7.96 -15.42 -1.42
C SER A 112 -7.91 -16.80 -0.75
N LYS A 113 -8.84 -17.70 -1.08
CA LYS A 113 -8.85 -19.07 -0.53
C LYS A 113 -7.64 -19.92 -0.95
N ASN A 114 -7.01 -19.59 -2.09
CA ASN A 114 -5.87 -20.33 -2.66
C ASN A 114 -4.54 -19.60 -2.43
N LEU A 115 -4.54 -18.45 -1.73
CA LEU A 115 -3.35 -17.60 -1.60
C LEU A 115 -2.19 -18.36 -0.93
N TYR A 116 -2.45 -19.03 0.18
CA TYR A 116 -1.42 -19.75 0.94
C TYR A 116 -0.80 -20.91 0.13
N ASP A 117 -1.63 -21.67 -0.58
CA ASP A 117 -1.15 -22.74 -1.45
C ASP A 117 -0.33 -22.19 -2.62
N THR A 118 -0.72 -21.04 -3.15
CA THR A 118 0.02 -20.38 -4.22
C THR A 118 1.37 -19.86 -3.71
N ILE A 119 1.42 -19.22 -2.55
CA ILE A 119 2.68 -18.79 -1.94
C ILE A 119 3.62 -19.98 -1.74
N SER A 120 3.10 -21.11 -1.27
CA SER A 120 3.90 -22.33 -1.06
C SER A 120 4.52 -22.87 -2.36
N LYS A 121 3.84 -22.71 -3.51
CA LYS A 121 4.40 -23.08 -4.83
C LYS A 121 5.58 -22.21 -5.24
N TYR A 122 5.64 -20.98 -4.75
CA TYR A 122 6.71 -20.03 -5.03
C TYR A 122 7.71 -19.89 -3.86
N ALA A 123 7.82 -20.94 -3.04
CA ALA A 123 8.72 -20.95 -1.88
C ALA A 123 10.21 -20.79 -2.25
N SER A 124 10.60 -21.12 -3.48
CA SER A 124 11.98 -20.95 -3.97
C SER A 124 12.29 -19.51 -4.42
N LYS A 125 11.30 -18.63 -4.54
CA LYS A 125 11.51 -17.23 -4.93
C LYS A 125 12.10 -16.42 -3.77
N ASP A 126 13.02 -15.50 -4.07
CA ASP A 126 13.59 -14.60 -3.07
C ASP A 126 12.52 -13.65 -2.50
N ILE A 127 11.68 -13.13 -3.39
CA ILE A 127 10.68 -12.12 -3.06
C ILE A 127 9.33 -12.50 -3.67
N ILE A 128 8.28 -12.43 -2.84
CA ILE A 128 6.89 -12.50 -3.28
C ILE A 128 6.24 -11.14 -3.00
N LEU A 129 5.79 -10.46 -4.05
CA LEU A 129 4.98 -9.24 -3.93
C LEU A 129 3.50 -9.61 -3.99
N ILE A 130 2.66 -8.99 -3.16
CA ILE A 130 1.24 -9.29 -3.12
C ILE A 130 0.42 -8.01 -3.17
N ASP A 131 -0.32 -7.77 -4.26
CA ASP A 131 -1.42 -6.80 -4.27
C ASP A 131 -2.57 -7.38 -3.44
N LEU A 132 -2.67 -6.91 -2.19
CA LEU A 132 -3.61 -7.44 -1.20
C LEU A 132 -5.07 -7.11 -1.52
N ASN A 133 -5.33 -6.06 -2.31
CA ASN A 133 -6.69 -5.61 -2.61
C ASN A 133 -7.56 -5.51 -1.35
N SER A 134 -8.67 -6.28 -1.28
CA SER A 134 -9.56 -6.36 -0.11
C SER A 134 -9.11 -7.39 0.93
N PHE A 135 -8.06 -8.17 0.66
CA PHE A 135 -7.57 -9.18 1.60
C PHE A 135 -7.03 -8.54 2.88
N SER A 136 -7.41 -9.09 4.04
CA SER A 136 -7.16 -8.49 5.35
C SER A 136 -6.22 -9.30 6.26
N ASP A 137 -5.94 -10.56 5.95
CA ASP A 137 -4.97 -11.35 6.71
C ASP A 137 -3.55 -11.09 6.19
N TYR A 138 -2.84 -10.17 6.84
CA TYR A 138 -1.47 -9.80 6.48
C TYR A 138 -0.41 -10.60 7.24
N THR A 139 -0.79 -11.58 8.04
CA THR A 139 0.13 -12.31 8.93
C THR A 139 1.19 -13.10 8.18
N ILE A 140 0.94 -13.39 6.90
CA ILE A 140 1.91 -14.04 6.02
C ILE A 140 2.99 -13.08 5.54
N CYS A 141 2.69 -11.79 5.42
CA CYS A 141 3.64 -10.81 4.91
C CYS A 141 4.76 -10.55 5.92
N THR A 142 5.99 -10.42 5.43
CA THR A 142 7.11 -9.90 6.23
C THR A 142 6.98 -8.41 6.43
N ASP A 143 6.47 -7.73 5.40
CA ASP A 143 6.24 -6.30 5.36
C ASP A 143 4.92 -5.99 4.66
N VAL A 144 4.27 -4.89 5.04
CA VAL A 144 3.09 -4.36 4.33
C VAL A 144 3.30 -2.88 4.06
N LEU A 145 3.17 -2.50 2.80
CA LEU A 145 3.17 -1.12 2.33
C LEU A 145 1.74 -0.60 2.22
N TYR A 146 1.44 0.47 2.93
CA TYR A 146 0.12 1.09 2.99
C TYR A 146 0.09 2.32 2.09
N LEU A 147 -0.55 2.22 0.92
CA LEU A 147 -0.54 3.26 -0.09
C LEU A 147 -1.60 4.32 0.15
N ILE A 148 -1.17 5.57 0.18
CA ILE A 148 -2.02 6.75 0.20
C ILE A 148 -1.70 7.59 -1.04
N GLU A 149 -2.70 7.88 -1.86
CA GLU A 149 -2.57 8.94 -2.88
C GLU A 149 -3.01 10.26 -2.25
N PRO A 150 -2.07 11.21 -2.01
CA PRO A 150 -2.30 12.36 -1.15
C PRO A 150 -3.04 13.51 -1.86
N THR A 151 -4.13 13.19 -2.56
CA THR A 151 -5.01 14.23 -3.11
C THR A 151 -6.09 14.61 -2.10
N SER A 152 -6.50 15.89 -2.09
CA SER A 152 -7.48 16.41 -1.14
C SER A 152 -8.77 15.61 -1.11
N ILE A 153 -9.26 15.22 -2.28
CA ILE A 153 -10.53 14.46 -2.41
C ILE A 153 -10.38 13.09 -1.74
N LYS A 154 -9.27 12.38 -2.00
CA LYS A 154 -9.04 11.05 -1.45
C LYS A 154 -8.75 11.08 0.05
N LEU A 155 -7.98 12.05 0.51
CA LEU A 155 -7.72 12.24 1.94
C LEU A 155 -9.00 12.59 2.71
N ASN A 156 -9.79 13.53 2.19
CA ASN A 156 -11.09 13.84 2.80
C ASN A 156 -12.01 12.63 2.86
N LYS A 157 -12.14 11.89 1.75
CA LYS A 157 -12.96 10.67 1.72
C LYS A 157 -12.47 9.65 2.75
N MET A 158 -11.17 9.40 2.81
CA MET A 158 -10.56 8.47 3.76
C MET A 158 -10.88 8.85 5.22
N ILE A 159 -10.71 10.13 5.58
CA ILE A 159 -11.00 10.64 6.94
C ILE A 159 -12.51 10.60 7.25
N MET A 160 -13.36 10.89 6.26
CA MET A 160 -14.81 10.82 6.46
C MET A 160 -15.32 9.39 6.68
N LEU A 161 -14.70 8.41 6.00
CA LEU A 161 -15.04 6.99 6.15
C LEU A 161 -14.53 6.43 7.48
N ASP A 162 -13.33 6.81 7.89
CA ASP A 162 -12.72 6.38 9.15
C ASP A 162 -11.95 7.52 9.82
N ARG A 163 -12.58 8.17 10.79
CA ARG A 163 -11.98 9.29 11.53
C ARG A 163 -10.74 8.91 12.35
N ARG A 164 -10.52 7.62 12.58
CA ARG A 164 -9.37 7.11 13.33
C ARG A 164 -8.36 6.42 12.45
N ILE A 165 -8.40 6.70 11.14
CA ILE A 165 -7.55 6.00 10.17
C ILE A 165 -6.06 6.21 10.47
N PHE A 166 -5.65 7.41 10.84
CA PHE A 166 -4.25 7.68 11.15
C PHE A 166 -3.79 7.02 12.44
N ASP A 167 -4.67 6.87 13.44
CA ASP A 167 -4.36 6.08 14.65
C ASP A 167 -4.06 4.62 14.26
N LYS A 168 -4.83 4.05 13.34
CA LYS A 168 -4.65 2.68 12.84
C LYS A 168 -3.40 2.51 11.97
N LEU A 169 -2.92 3.61 11.38
CA LEU A 169 -1.73 3.64 10.54
C LEU A 169 -0.44 3.96 11.31
N GLN A 170 -0.51 4.27 12.59
CA GLN A 170 0.69 4.50 13.41
C GLN A 170 1.60 3.26 13.40
N GLY A 171 2.90 3.50 13.17
CA GLY A 171 3.92 2.46 13.07
C GLY A 171 3.83 1.58 11.81
N LYS A 172 2.96 1.91 10.87
CA LYS A 172 2.85 1.23 9.58
C LYS A 172 3.77 1.88 8.54
N LYS A 173 4.17 1.11 7.52
CA LYS A 173 4.98 1.61 6.41
C LYS A 173 4.08 2.35 5.41
N ILE A 174 3.81 3.63 5.67
CA ILE A 174 2.97 4.47 4.81
C ILE A 174 3.78 4.92 3.60
N ILE A 175 3.25 4.63 2.41
CA ILE A 175 3.80 5.10 1.14
C ILE A 175 2.85 6.15 0.57
N LEU A 176 3.35 7.36 0.37
CA LEU A 176 2.66 8.34 -0.46
C LEU A 176 2.93 7.97 -1.92
N ASN A 177 1.90 7.52 -2.65
CA ASN A 177 2.04 7.09 -4.04
C ASN A 177 1.35 8.04 -5.00
N LYS A 178 1.87 8.19 -6.21
CA LYS A 178 1.47 9.21 -7.19
C LYS A 178 1.53 10.62 -6.59
N SER A 179 2.50 10.83 -5.73
CA SER A 179 2.62 12.03 -4.93
C SER A 179 3.38 13.11 -5.69
N MET A 180 2.87 14.33 -5.62
CA MET A 180 3.56 15.54 -6.07
C MET A 180 4.00 16.41 -4.88
N LEU A 181 4.00 15.85 -3.67
CA LEU A 181 4.34 16.57 -2.45
C LEU A 181 5.83 16.75 -2.33
N GLU A 182 6.23 17.96 -1.98
CA GLU A 182 7.60 18.30 -1.61
C GLU A 182 7.87 17.93 -0.14
N ARG A 183 9.14 17.94 0.27
CA ARG A 183 9.56 17.61 1.64
C ARG A 183 8.78 18.42 2.70
N LYS A 184 8.52 19.71 2.45
CA LYS A 184 7.77 20.57 3.36
C LYS A 184 6.33 20.09 3.56
N ASP A 185 5.67 19.69 2.48
CA ASP A 185 4.28 19.21 2.53
C ASP A 185 4.19 17.88 3.25
N ILE A 186 5.19 17.00 3.03
CA ILE A 186 5.29 15.71 3.73
C ILE A 186 5.45 15.96 5.24
N SER A 187 6.34 16.87 5.65
CA SER A 187 6.53 17.20 7.06
C SER A 187 5.25 17.78 7.69
N SER A 188 4.50 18.61 6.95
CA SER A 188 3.19 19.10 7.41
C SER A 188 2.18 17.97 7.55
N PHE A 189 2.13 17.05 6.58
CA PHE A 189 1.29 15.87 6.65
C PHE A 189 1.61 14.99 7.87
N GLU A 190 2.88 14.72 8.14
CA GLU A 190 3.31 13.92 9.29
C GLU A 190 2.97 14.59 10.62
N LEU A 191 3.20 15.90 10.73
CA LEU A 191 2.89 16.66 11.94
C LEU A 191 1.39 16.61 12.25
N GLU A 192 0.55 16.81 11.26
CA GLU A 192 -0.89 16.91 11.44
C GLU A 192 -1.57 15.54 11.57
N SER A 193 -1.09 14.53 10.84
CA SER A 193 -1.62 13.15 10.92
C SER A 193 -1.08 12.37 12.11
N THR A 194 0.02 12.81 12.73
CA THR A 194 0.79 12.03 13.71
C THR A 194 1.31 10.69 13.19
N ALA A 195 1.31 10.50 11.88
CA ALA A 195 1.74 9.27 11.22
C ALA A 195 2.97 9.55 10.36
N SER A 196 4.01 8.73 10.50
CA SER A 196 5.25 8.91 9.73
C SER A 196 5.13 8.33 8.34
N VAL A 197 5.61 9.08 7.35
CA VAL A 197 5.70 8.63 5.95
C VAL A 197 6.95 7.78 5.78
N TYR A 198 6.77 6.51 5.45
CA TYR A 198 7.89 5.62 5.22
C TYR A 198 8.64 5.97 3.93
N TYR A 199 7.89 6.28 2.85
CA TYR A 199 8.48 6.66 1.58
C TYR A 199 7.50 7.47 0.71
N ASN A 200 8.04 8.30 -0.19
CA ASN A 200 7.27 9.13 -1.11
C ASN A 200 7.62 8.78 -2.56
N ILE A 201 6.62 8.37 -3.34
CA ILE A 201 6.78 7.92 -4.73
C ILE A 201 6.01 8.86 -5.64
N PRO A 202 6.65 9.45 -6.68
CA PRO A 202 5.95 10.25 -7.67
C PRO A 202 5.05 9.37 -8.55
N ASN A 203 4.41 9.96 -9.53
CA ASN A 203 3.67 9.18 -10.51
C ASN A 203 4.65 8.45 -11.43
N LEU A 204 4.75 7.14 -11.28
CA LEU A 204 5.63 6.29 -12.07
C LEU A 204 5.02 6.00 -13.45
N ASP A 205 5.88 5.85 -14.45
CA ASP A 205 5.50 5.43 -15.80
C ASP A 205 5.89 3.94 -15.98
N GLU A 206 4.91 3.08 -16.24
CA GLU A 206 5.09 1.64 -16.40
C GLU A 206 6.05 1.25 -17.53
N LYS A 207 6.28 2.17 -18.48
CA LYS A 207 7.11 1.94 -19.67
C LYS A 207 8.53 2.47 -19.54
N LYS A 208 8.83 3.15 -18.44
CA LYS A 208 10.14 3.73 -18.17
C LYS A 208 10.88 2.96 -17.09
N ASP A 209 12.19 3.17 -17.08
CA ASP A 209 13.03 2.82 -15.95
C ASP A 209 12.63 3.69 -14.74
N ASN A 210 12.30 3.04 -13.64
CA ASN A 210 11.90 3.67 -12.39
C ASN A 210 12.91 3.44 -11.26
N GLN A 211 14.11 2.98 -11.58
CA GLN A 211 15.16 2.66 -10.60
C GLN A 211 15.50 3.84 -9.71
N GLU A 212 15.57 5.05 -10.26
CA GLU A 212 15.84 6.27 -9.50
C GLU A 212 14.92 6.42 -8.28
N TYR A 213 13.64 6.03 -8.42
CA TYR A 213 12.63 6.17 -7.36
C TYR A 213 12.49 4.92 -6.49
N LEU A 214 12.75 3.74 -7.04
CA LEU A 214 12.46 2.48 -6.36
C LEU A 214 13.68 1.84 -5.70
N LEU A 215 14.90 2.03 -6.22
CA LEU A 215 16.10 1.47 -5.58
C LEU A 215 16.26 1.94 -4.13
N PRO A 216 16.13 3.24 -3.80
CA PRO A 216 16.24 3.66 -2.41
C PRO A 216 15.14 3.08 -1.51
N LEU A 217 13.94 2.82 -2.05
CA LEU A 217 12.89 2.12 -1.32
C LEU A 217 13.28 0.66 -1.05
N PHE A 218 13.83 -0.04 -2.07
CA PHE A 218 14.24 -1.44 -1.93
C PHE A 218 15.38 -1.59 -0.92
N GLU A 219 16.36 -0.69 -0.95
CA GLU A 219 17.44 -0.63 0.04
C GLU A 219 16.90 -0.38 1.45
N LYS A 220 16.03 0.63 1.60
CA LYS A 220 15.38 0.94 2.88
C LYS A 220 14.57 -0.23 3.44
N MET A 221 14.02 -1.07 2.57
CA MET A 221 13.29 -2.30 2.95
C MET A 221 14.22 -3.49 3.20
N GLY A 222 15.51 -3.42 2.87
CA GLY A 222 16.45 -4.54 2.90
C GLY A 222 16.10 -5.63 1.90
N LEU A 223 15.59 -5.27 0.72
CA LEU A 223 15.26 -6.23 -0.35
C LEU A 223 16.47 -6.51 -1.25
N LEU A 224 17.48 -5.65 -1.22
CA LEU A 224 18.71 -5.73 -2.04
C LEU A 224 19.95 -6.12 -1.21
N ASP A 225 19.78 -6.57 0.04
CA ASP A 225 20.91 -6.99 0.88
C ASP A 225 21.72 -8.11 0.19
N GLY A 226 23.04 -7.91 0.11
CA GLY A 226 23.98 -8.82 -0.57
C GLY A 226 24.40 -8.36 -1.97
N TYR A 227 23.84 -7.33 -2.54
CA TYR A 227 24.41 -6.60 -3.69
C TYR A 227 25.18 -5.41 -3.13
N GLY A 228 26.52 -5.50 -3.23
CA GLY A 228 27.43 -4.47 -2.72
C GLY A 228 27.12 -3.11 -3.34
N THR A 229 26.56 -2.23 -2.55
CA THR A 229 26.61 -0.80 -2.80
C THR A 229 28.03 -0.38 -2.49
N ASP A 230 28.86 -0.21 -3.52
CA ASP A 230 30.01 0.66 -3.42
C ASP A 230 29.47 2.04 -3.01
N SER A 231 29.59 2.31 -1.73
CA SER A 231 29.18 3.57 -1.10
C SER A 231 30.11 4.69 -1.54
N SER A 232 29.79 5.27 -2.70
CA SER A 232 30.37 6.55 -3.12
C SER A 232 29.33 7.40 -3.83
N ASN A 233 28.32 7.86 -3.11
CA ASN A 233 27.60 9.09 -3.43
C ASN A 233 26.84 9.62 -2.21
N ASP A 234 27.63 10.18 -1.28
CA ASP A 234 27.16 11.18 -0.32
C ASP A 234 26.81 12.46 -1.07
N LYS A 235 25.67 12.48 -1.74
CA LYS A 235 25.09 13.72 -2.30
C LYS A 235 23.57 13.56 -2.36
N PHE A 236 22.90 13.76 -1.27
CA PHE A 236 21.50 14.21 -1.14
C PHE A 236 21.08 14.06 0.33
N LEU A 237 21.70 14.91 1.18
CA LEU A 237 21.13 15.34 2.46
C LEU A 237 20.59 16.75 2.29
#